data_a4d9e8a93524d6f8f61c31489b0de95f
#
_entry.id   a4d9e8a93524d6f8f61c31489b0de95f
#
_cell.length_a   1.000
_cell.length_b   1.000
_cell.length_c   1.000
_cell.angle_alpha   90.00
_cell.angle_beta   90.00
_cell.angle_gamma   90.00
#
_symmetry.space_group_name_H-M   'P 1'
#
loop_
_entity.id
_entity.type
_entity.pdbx_description
1 polymer ?
#
loop_
_entity_poly.entity_id
_entity_poly.type
_entity_poly.pdbx_seq_one_letter_code
_entity_poly.pdbx_strand_id
1 'polypeptide(L)'
;IFNRLIAVEFDIYQRDRSGLLADRYGSLPNTFGSKLPQENLNGDRTRGIEFTLTHTNKIGDFHYSVSGNFNLARTQRRYIESGPYKSSMERWRNQSSNRWGDFIWGYQTDGRFQNFDEINTYPIQNGDNGNSKELPGDYILKDVNGDGVVNDLDKTPLFWSGSPLIHYGFNVEASWKNFDFYALFQGSALYTVQFDEVYAKMLCFKGGNTPEYFYDRWHLSDPYDANSEWIPGEWPAIRLEQDMGSFYTRDSQIWRKNASYLRLKTIEIGYTFSPRLMHKLGIGSLRIYANGNNLFTVCDPFVKAFDPEKIEGDYSAGLN
;
A
#
# COMPACT_ATOMS: atom_id res chain seq x y z
N ILE A 1 14.78 32.69 10.87
CA ILE A 1 15.98 33.14 10.12
C ILE A 1 15.54 34.26 9.18
N PHE A 2 16.45 35.18 8.82
CA PHE A 2 16.19 36.29 7.85
C PHE A 2 14.90 37.09 8.14
N ASN A 3 14.84 37.79 9.25
CA ASN A 3 13.71 38.63 9.66
C ASN A 3 12.35 37.92 9.67
N ARG A 4 12.32 36.63 10.06
CA ARG A 4 11.13 35.75 10.07
C ARG A 4 10.62 35.34 8.68
N LEU A 5 11.37 35.57 7.62
CA LEU A 5 11.01 35.09 6.28
C LEU A 5 11.01 33.57 6.18
N ILE A 6 11.88 32.91 6.92
CA ILE A 6 12.06 31.45 6.89
C ILE A 6 12.04 30.92 8.32
N ALA A 7 11.19 29.91 8.57
CA ALA A 7 11.22 29.07 9.75
C ALA A 7 11.56 27.63 9.33
N VAL A 8 12.45 26.99 10.09
CA VAL A 8 12.87 25.61 9.87
C VAL A 8 12.79 24.87 11.21
N GLU A 9 12.12 23.73 11.21
CA GLU A 9 12.09 22.78 12.29
C GLU A 9 12.64 21.46 11.77
N PHE A 10 13.56 20.85 12.52
CA PHE A 10 14.18 19.59 12.14
C PHE A 10 14.43 18.74 13.36
N ASP A 11 13.84 17.56 13.37
CA ASP A 11 13.95 16.59 14.44
C ASP A 11 14.50 15.25 13.93
N ILE A 12 15.40 14.68 14.72
CA ILE A 12 15.85 13.29 14.55
C ILE A 12 15.59 12.57 15.86
N TYR A 13 14.92 11.43 15.79
CA TYR A 13 14.60 10.67 16.98
C TYR A 13 14.90 9.19 16.83
N GLN A 14 15.15 8.56 17.99
CA GLN A 14 15.22 7.12 18.14
C GLN A 14 14.45 6.69 19.38
N ARG A 15 13.62 5.66 19.22
CA ARG A 15 12.90 5.03 20.32
C ARG A 15 13.25 3.54 20.34
N ASP A 16 13.79 3.07 21.46
CA ASP A 16 14.01 1.66 21.73
C ASP A 16 12.92 1.13 22.66
N ARG A 17 12.32 0.00 22.33
CA ARG A 17 11.42 -0.74 23.21
C ARG A 17 12.00 -2.12 23.44
N SER A 18 12.00 -2.55 24.70
CA SER A 18 12.41 -3.88 25.14
C SER A 18 11.37 -4.47 26.08
N GLY A 19 11.40 -5.76 26.27
CA GLY A 19 10.44 -6.42 27.15
C GLY A 19 9.00 -6.45 26.57
N LEU A 20 8.86 -6.49 25.27
CA LEU A 20 7.54 -6.69 24.64
C LEU A 20 7.10 -8.14 24.83
N LEU A 21 5.81 -8.35 25.08
CA LEU A 21 5.25 -9.66 25.33
C LEU A 21 5.41 -10.57 24.10
N ALA A 22 5.81 -11.81 24.37
CA ALA A 22 5.92 -12.86 23.36
C ALA A 22 5.73 -14.24 23.99
N ASP A 23 5.22 -15.16 23.18
CA ASP A 23 5.20 -16.57 23.56
C ASP A 23 6.62 -17.15 23.42
N ARG A 24 7.11 -17.84 24.47
CA ARG A 24 8.41 -18.51 24.40
C ARG A 24 8.30 -19.74 23.49
N TYR A 25 9.18 -19.80 22.51
CA TYR A 25 9.21 -20.91 21.58
C TYR A 25 9.66 -22.22 22.26
N GLY A 26 8.91 -23.29 22.00
CA GLY A 26 9.34 -24.67 22.31
C GLY A 26 9.50 -25.01 23.79
N SER A 27 8.97 -24.18 24.70
CA SER A 27 9.15 -24.37 26.12
C SER A 27 8.32 -25.52 26.74
N LEU A 28 7.25 -25.94 26.05
CA LEU A 28 6.44 -27.09 26.43
C LEU A 28 6.13 -28.00 25.22
N PRO A 29 6.17 -29.32 25.37
CA PRO A 29 5.67 -30.24 24.36
C PRO A 29 4.16 -30.03 24.12
N ASN A 30 3.70 -30.23 22.89
CA ASN A 30 2.28 -30.11 22.53
C ASN A 30 1.38 -31.05 23.33
N THR A 31 1.92 -32.15 23.86
CA THR A 31 1.24 -33.11 24.69
C THR A 31 0.88 -32.61 26.12
N PHE A 32 1.46 -31.47 26.52
CA PHE A 32 1.21 -30.88 27.84
C PHE A 32 -0.21 -30.30 28.00
N GLY A 33 -0.89 -29.99 26.90
CA GLY A 33 -2.29 -29.52 26.88
C GLY A 33 -2.52 -28.10 27.43
N SER A 34 -1.46 -27.36 27.76
CA SER A 34 -1.54 -25.96 28.21
C SER A 34 -0.45 -25.12 27.57
N LYS A 35 -0.69 -23.80 27.49
CA LYS A 35 0.30 -22.82 27.02
C LYS A 35 0.91 -22.11 28.24
N LEU A 36 2.20 -21.80 28.15
CA LEU A 36 2.83 -20.89 29.11
C LEU A 36 2.29 -19.45 28.92
N PRO A 37 2.29 -18.65 30.00
CA PRO A 37 2.02 -17.23 29.88
C PRO A 37 3.09 -16.56 29.01
N GLN A 38 2.71 -15.43 28.39
CA GLN A 38 3.64 -14.60 27.64
C GLN A 38 4.72 -14.01 28.56
N GLU A 39 5.91 -13.91 28.02
CA GLU A 39 7.07 -13.33 28.70
C GLU A 39 7.55 -12.05 28.00
N ASN A 40 8.27 -11.19 28.74
CA ASN A 40 8.82 -9.94 28.23
C ASN A 40 10.13 -10.18 27.46
N LEU A 41 10.04 -10.63 26.21
CA LEU A 41 11.17 -11.11 25.41
C LEU A 41 11.54 -10.18 24.25
N ASN A 42 10.55 -9.71 23.50
CA ASN A 42 10.78 -9.01 22.24
C ASN A 42 11.22 -7.56 22.42
N GLY A 43 11.83 -7.03 21.37
CA GLY A 43 12.26 -5.64 21.34
C GLY A 43 12.34 -5.07 19.93
N ASP A 44 12.06 -3.79 19.80
CA ASP A 44 12.19 -3.05 18.55
C ASP A 44 12.88 -1.69 18.72
N ARG A 45 13.28 -1.13 17.60
CA ARG A 45 13.86 0.21 17.50
C ARG A 45 13.21 0.96 16.36
N THR A 46 12.60 2.09 16.67
CA THR A 46 12.10 3.04 15.68
C THR A 46 13.07 4.21 15.56
N ARG A 47 13.40 4.58 14.33
CA ARG A 47 14.16 5.78 13.98
C ARG A 47 13.37 6.61 13.00
N GLY A 48 13.39 7.92 13.18
CA GLY A 48 12.70 8.82 12.29
C GLY A 48 13.37 10.18 12.19
N ILE A 49 12.98 10.89 11.15
CA ILE A 49 13.32 12.29 10.90
C ILE A 49 12.02 13.03 10.61
N GLU A 50 11.93 14.25 11.11
CA GLU A 50 10.84 15.17 10.85
C GLU A 50 11.44 16.50 10.38
N PHE A 51 10.79 17.10 9.40
CA PHE A 51 11.25 18.35 8.81
C PHE A 51 10.05 19.23 8.47
N THR A 52 10.10 20.48 8.92
CA THR A 52 9.11 21.51 8.54
C THR A 52 9.85 22.75 8.05
N LEU A 53 9.43 23.24 6.89
CA LEU A 53 9.92 24.48 6.30
C LEU A 53 8.75 25.41 6.05
N THR A 54 8.81 26.61 6.61
CA THR A 54 7.83 27.67 6.34
C THR A 54 8.51 28.91 5.78
N HIS A 55 7.98 29.43 4.70
CA HIS A 55 8.36 30.72 4.12
C HIS A 55 7.17 31.65 4.12
N THR A 56 7.33 32.80 4.78
CA THR A 56 6.30 33.83 4.88
C THR A 56 6.87 35.17 4.41
N ASN A 57 6.14 35.87 3.55
CA ASN A 57 6.59 37.17 3.07
C ASN A 57 5.39 38.10 2.82
N LYS A 58 5.69 39.42 2.72
CA LYS A 58 4.77 40.47 2.39
C LYS A 58 5.39 41.39 1.33
N ILE A 59 4.69 41.54 0.21
CA ILE A 59 5.10 42.40 -0.92
C ILE A 59 3.95 43.37 -1.20
N GLY A 60 4.06 44.59 -0.68
CA GLY A 60 2.94 45.54 -0.73
C GLY A 60 1.69 45.04 0.00
N ASP A 61 0.58 44.95 -0.73
CA ASP A 61 -0.68 44.42 -0.20
C ASP A 61 -0.79 42.90 -0.31
N PHE A 62 0.19 42.22 -0.94
CA PHE A 62 0.20 40.76 -1.08
C PHE A 62 0.97 40.12 0.06
N HIS A 63 0.28 39.26 0.82
CA HIS A 63 0.87 38.45 1.88
C HIS A 63 0.76 36.99 1.48
N TYR A 64 1.80 36.20 1.73
CA TYR A 64 1.74 34.77 1.50
C TYR A 64 2.56 33.98 2.53
N SER A 65 2.15 32.78 2.74
CA SER A 65 2.86 31.78 3.54
C SER A 65 2.82 30.43 2.79
N VAL A 66 3.99 29.82 2.63
CA VAL A 66 4.11 28.46 2.11
C VAL A 66 4.80 27.62 3.16
N SER A 67 4.16 26.57 3.59
CA SER A 67 4.71 25.64 4.58
C SER A 67 4.70 24.22 4.03
N GLY A 68 5.80 23.50 4.20
CA GLY A 68 5.91 22.09 3.85
C GLY A 68 6.43 21.28 5.03
N ASN A 69 5.87 20.09 5.23
CA ASN A 69 6.31 19.14 6.22
C ASN A 69 6.63 17.78 5.59
N PHE A 70 7.54 17.07 6.21
CA PHE A 70 7.97 15.74 5.83
C PHE A 70 8.29 14.93 7.08
N ASN A 71 7.81 13.69 7.13
CA ASN A 71 8.11 12.73 8.18
C ASN A 71 8.51 11.40 7.54
N LEU A 72 9.58 10.79 8.02
CA LEU A 72 10.00 9.44 7.70
C LEU A 72 10.29 8.68 8.98
N ALA A 73 9.62 7.55 9.19
CA ALA A 73 9.88 6.68 10.33
C ALA A 73 9.99 5.22 9.93
N ARG A 74 11.02 4.52 10.45
CA ARG A 74 11.22 3.09 10.20
C ARG A 74 11.46 2.34 11.50
N THR A 75 10.86 1.15 11.59
CA THR A 75 11.00 0.28 12.75
C THR A 75 11.80 -0.98 12.43
N GLN A 76 12.89 -1.20 13.15
CA GLN A 76 13.69 -2.40 13.11
C GLN A 76 13.29 -3.32 14.25
N ARG A 77 12.97 -4.57 13.95
CA ARG A 77 12.82 -5.62 14.96
C ARG A 77 14.20 -6.00 15.48
N ARG A 78 14.51 -5.63 16.73
CA ARG A 78 15.84 -5.88 17.33
C ARG A 78 15.99 -7.31 17.77
N TYR A 79 14.99 -7.81 18.45
CA TYR A 79 14.89 -9.20 18.87
C TYR A 79 13.44 -9.66 18.79
N ILE A 80 13.23 -10.79 18.16
CA ILE A 80 11.93 -11.47 18.11
C ILE A 80 12.19 -12.93 18.49
N GLU A 81 11.49 -13.39 19.51
CA GLU A 81 11.53 -14.79 19.92
C GLU A 81 11.13 -15.71 18.77
N SER A 82 11.96 -16.70 18.48
CA SER A 82 11.73 -17.64 17.38
C SER A 82 12.43 -18.96 17.65
N GLY A 83 11.94 -20.03 17.05
CA GLY A 83 12.56 -21.33 17.12
C GLY A 83 13.80 -21.49 16.22
N PRO A 84 14.45 -22.65 16.31
CA PRO A 84 15.58 -22.99 15.45
C PRO A 84 15.11 -23.13 14.00
N TYR A 85 15.96 -22.74 13.09
CA TYR A 85 15.74 -22.90 11.64
C TYR A 85 16.39 -24.20 11.13
N LYS A 86 15.71 -24.92 10.27
CA LYS A 86 16.19 -26.21 9.71
C LYS A 86 17.27 -26.03 8.63
N SER A 87 17.28 -24.87 7.98
CA SER A 87 18.23 -24.57 6.89
C SER A 87 18.62 -23.10 6.89
N SER A 88 19.69 -22.77 6.14
CA SER A 88 20.11 -21.38 5.91
C SER A 88 19.06 -20.59 5.12
N MET A 89 18.38 -21.25 4.17
CA MET A 89 17.31 -20.65 3.38
C MET A 89 16.09 -20.34 4.24
N GLU A 90 15.67 -21.28 5.08
CA GLU A 90 14.59 -21.06 6.04
C GLU A 90 14.92 -19.91 7.00
N ARG A 91 16.17 -19.87 7.51
CA ARG A 91 16.64 -18.77 8.33
C ARG A 91 16.59 -17.45 7.58
N TRP A 92 17.11 -17.41 6.34
CA TRP A 92 17.06 -16.20 5.53
C TRP A 92 15.63 -15.73 5.31
N ARG A 93 14.70 -16.63 5.04
CA ARG A 93 13.30 -16.31 4.79
C ARG A 93 12.54 -15.88 6.07
N ASN A 94 12.69 -16.62 7.16
CA ASN A 94 11.80 -16.56 8.32
C ASN A 94 12.37 -15.78 9.53
N GLN A 95 13.69 -15.52 9.56
CA GLN A 95 14.28 -14.74 10.66
C GLN A 95 13.68 -13.34 10.70
N SER A 96 13.10 -12.96 11.85
CA SER A 96 12.56 -11.62 12.08
C SER A 96 13.51 -10.71 12.87
N SER A 97 14.37 -11.25 13.71
CA SER A 97 15.35 -10.48 14.49
C SER A 97 16.37 -9.75 13.61
N ASN A 98 16.74 -8.54 13.98
CA ASN A 98 17.62 -7.62 13.26
C ASN A 98 17.14 -7.25 11.84
N ARG A 99 15.83 -7.28 11.60
CA ARG A 99 15.22 -6.88 10.32
C ARG A 99 14.34 -5.67 10.47
N TRP A 100 14.25 -4.91 9.38
CA TRP A 100 13.23 -3.88 9.24
C TRP A 100 11.86 -4.54 9.17
N GLY A 101 10.88 -3.99 9.90
CA GLY A 101 9.52 -4.52 9.95
C GLY A 101 8.61 -4.04 8.82
N ASP A 102 9.15 -3.25 7.92
CA ASP A 102 8.44 -2.51 6.87
C ASP A 102 8.45 -3.18 5.49
N PHE A 103 8.91 -4.44 5.43
CA PHE A 103 8.88 -5.25 4.20
C PHE A 103 7.86 -6.37 4.28
N ILE A 104 7.19 -6.59 3.16
CA ILE A 104 6.36 -7.76 2.94
C ILE A 104 7.08 -8.70 1.96
N TRP A 105 7.08 -9.97 2.32
CA TRP A 105 7.63 -11.05 1.52
C TRP A 105 6.55 -11.61 0.61
N GLY A 106 6.84 -11.69 -0.69
CA GLY A 106 5.92 -12.20 -1.68
C GLY A 106 6.62 -12.90 -2.82
N TYR A 107 5.84 -13.48 -3.71
CA TYR A 107 6.32 -14.17 -4.89
C TYR A 107 6.62 -13.20 -6.02
N GLN A 108 7.80 -13.36 -6.63
CA GLN A 108 8.11 -12.74 -7.91
C GLN A 108 7.35 -13.45 -9.02
N THR A 109 6.92 -12.69 -10.02
CA THR A 109 6.33 -13.24 -11.24
C THR A 109 7.32 -13.17 -12.39
N ASP A 110 7.33 -14.19 -13.23
CA ASP A 110 8.23 -14.33 -14.37
C ASP A 110 7.44 -14.46 -15.69
N GLY A 111 6.48 -13.56 -15.88
CA GLY A 111 5.59 -13.55 -17.03
C GLY A 111 4.33 -14.40 -16.85
N ARG A 112 3.84 -14.95 -17.95
CA ARG A 112 2.62 -15.77 -18.03
C ARG A 112 2.84 -17.00 -18.87
N PHE A 113 2.21 -18.09 -18.50
CA PHE A 113 2.16 -19.29 -19.33
C PHE A 113 1.50 -18.99 -20.67
N GLN A 114 2.18 -19.37 -21.74
CA GLN A 114 1.65 -19.18 -23.10
C GLN A 114 0.87 -20.41 -23.60
N ASN A 115 1.22 -21.59 -23.12
CA ASN A 115 0.65 -22.85 -23.54
C ASN A 115 0.80 -23.94 -22.46
N PHE A 116 0.15 -25.08 -22.67
CA PHE A 116 0.22 -26.21 -21.74
C PHE A 116 1.60 -26.90 -21.69
N ASP A 117 2.42 -26.81 -22.72
CA ASP A 117 3.77 -27.38 -22.69
C ASP A 117 4.65 -26.64 -21.70
N GLU A 118 4.55 -25.31 -21.65
CA GLU A 118 5.22 -24.51 -20.61
C GLU A 118 4.73 -24.88 -19.23
N ILE A 119 3.42 -25.01 -19.01
CA ILE A 119 2.82 -25.39 -17.73
C ILE A 119 3.33 -26.75 -17.26
N ASN A 120 3.39 -27.73 -18.17
CA ASN A 120 3.80 -29.08 -17.84
C ASN A 120 5.30 -29.24 -17.54
N THR A 121 6.13 -28.34 -18.06
CA THR A 121 7.58 -28.38 -17.90
C THR A 121 8.09 -27.44 -16.80
N TYR A 122 7.24 -26.53 -16.31
CA TYR A 122 7.62 -25.57 -15.28
C TYR A 122 7.65 -26.21 -13.87
N PRO A 123 8.47 -25.69 -12.94
CA PRO A 123 8.43 -26.07 -11.53
C PRO A 123 7.00 -26.07 -10.97
N ILE A 124 6.74 -26.99 -10.04
CA ILE A 124 5.41 -27.15 -9.48
C ILE A 124 5.04 -25.90 -8.65
N GLN A 125 4.01 -25.17 -9.06
CA GLN A 125 3.55 -24.01 -8.33
C GLN A 125 2.19 -24.19 -7.63
N ASN A 126 1.51 -25.31 -7.80
CA ASN A 126 0.19 -25.58 -7.21
C ASN A 126 0.21 -26.74 -6.19
N GLY A 127 1.31 -26.91 -5.47
CA GLY A 127 1.43 -27.90 -4.41
C GLY A 127 1.17 -29.35 -4.88
N ASP A 128 0.36 -30.09 -4.12
CA ASP A 128 0.10 -31.51 -4.38
C ASP A 128 -0.62 -31.80 -5.70
N ASN A 129 -1.20 -30.80 -6.34
CA ASN A 129 -1.88 -30.94 -7.63
C ASN A 129 -0.93 -30.77 -8.83
N GLY A 130 0.36 -30.56 -8.61
CA GLY A 130 1.27 -30.16 -9.66
C GLY A 130 0.83 -28.84 -10.27
N ASN A 131 0.89 -28.72 -11.62
CA ASN A 131 0.40 -27.52 -12.33
C ASN A 131 -0.97 -27.79 -13.03
N SER A 132 -1.71 -28.84 -12.62
CA SER A 132 -2.96 -29.26 -13.28
C SER A 132 -4.09 -28.24 -13.25
N LYS A 133 -4.00 -27.24 -12.39
CA LYS A 133 -4.97 -26.13 -12.30
C LYS A 133 -4.55 -24.88 -13.02
N GLU A 134 -3.32 -24.84 -13.54
CA GLU A 134 -2.82 -23.68 -14.28
C GLU A 134 -3.35 -23.71 -15.72
N LEU A 135 -3.60 -22.55 -16.28
CA LEU A 135 -4.07 -22.35 -17.65
C LEU A 135 -3.14 -21.37 -18.39
N PRO A 136 -3.11 -21.39 -19.72
CA PRO A 136 -2.50 -20.33 -20.49
C PRO A 136 -3.04 -18.97 -20.05
N GLY A 137 -2.14 -18.00 -19.89
CA GLY A 137 -2.45 -16.68 -19.33
C GLY A 137 -2.31 -16.55 -17.82
N ASP A 138 -2.13 -17.66 -17.07
CA ASP A 138 -1.83 -17.59 -15.65
C ASP A 138 -0.41 -17.10 -15.41
N TYR A 139 -0.21 -16.47 -14.26
CA TYR A 139 1.10 -15.93 -13.89
C TYR A 139 2.07 -17.02 -13.44
N ILE A 140 3.26 -16.94 -13.94
CA ILE A 140 4.37 -17.78 -13.53
C ILE A 140 4.95 -17.20 -12.24
N LEU A 141 4.94 -17.99 -11.16
CA LEU A 141 5.62 -17.65 -9.90
C LEU A 141 7.04 -18.21 -9.94
N LYS A 142 8.03 -17.37 -9.70
CA LYS A 142 9.43 -17.74 -9.83
C LYS A 142 9.88 -18.71 -8.75
N ASP A 143 10.48 -19.81 -9.16
CA ASP A 143 11.28 -20.71 -8.31
C ASP A 143 12.63 -20.02 -8.04
N VAL A 144 12.78 -19.41 -6.86
CA VAL A 144 13.95 -18.59 -6.50
C VAL A 144 15.12 -19.46 -6.03
N ASN A 145 14.81 -20.57 -5.36
CA ASN A 145 15.83 -21.46 -4.80
C ASN A 145 16.23 -22.58 -5.77
N GLY A 146 15.49 -22.80 -6.86
CA GLY A 146 15.77 -23.76 -7.91
C GLY A 146 15.52 -25.22 -7.49
N ASP A 147 14.63 -25.47 -6.53
CA ASP A 147 14.34 -26.82 -6.05
C ASP A 147 13.22 -27.53 -6.84
N GLY A 148 12.65 -26.86 -7.83
CA GLY A 148 11.59 -27.38 -8.70
C GLY A 148 10.19 -27.28 -8.13
N VAL A 149 10.00 -26.63 -6.97
CA VAL A 149 8.70 -26.45 -6.32
C VAL A 149 8.56 -25.03 -5.76
N VAL A 150 7.64 -24.26 -6.28
CA VAL A 150 7.35 -22.90 -5.77
C VAL A 150 6.58 -22.97 -4.45
N ASN A 151 7.22 -22.58 -3.37
CA ASN A 151 6.69 -22.62 -2.01
C ASN A 151 7.13 -21.40 -1.19
N ASP A 152 6.91 -21.41 0.13
CA ASP A 152 7.24 -20.27 0.99
C ASP A 152 8.73 -19.88 1.02
N LEU A 153 9.63 -20.78 0.61
CA LEU A 153 11.06 -20.48 0.54
C LEU A 153 11.43 -19.62 -0.68
N ASP A 154 10.53 -19.51 -1.67
CA ASP A 154 10.71 -18.67 -2.86
C ASP A 154 10.25 -17.24 -2.69
N LYS A 155 9.61 -16.93 -1.55
CA LYS A 155 9.25 -15.56 -1.24
C LYS A 155 10.49 -14.70 -1.04
N THR A 156 10.45 -13.50 -1.59
CA THR A 156 11.50 -12.47 -1.46
C THR A 156 10.93 -11.18 -0.87
N PRO A 157 11.74 -10.27 -0.31
CA PRO A 157 11.26 -8.98 0.17
C PRO A 157 10.96 -8.08 -1.03
N LEU A 158 9.70 -8.03 -1.45
CA LEU A 158 9.27 -7.34 -2.67
C LEU A 158 8.58 -6.01 -2.41
N PHE A 159 7.90 -5.87 -1.27
CA PHE A 159 6.96 -4.77 -1.06
C PHE A 159 7.23 -4.04 0.23
N TRP A 160 6.86 -2.76 0.26
CA TRP A 160 6.66 -2.03 1.49
C TRP A 160 5.41 -2.54 2.21
N SER A 161 5.35 -2.36 3.53
CA SER A 161 4.16 -2.72 4.32
C SER A 161 2.93 -1.91 3.90
N GLY A 162 1.75 -2.30 4.40
CA GLY A 162 0.52 -1.55 4.19
C GLY A 162 0.46 -0.19 4.92
N SER A 163 1.44 0.10 5.80
CA SER A 163 1.53 1.38 6.50
C SER A 163 2.57 2.27 5.84
N PRO A 164 2.26 3.53 5.51
CA PRO A 164 3.20 4.46 4.91
C PRO A 164 4.41 4.72 5.82
N LEU A 165 5.61 4.73 5.24
CA LEU A 165 6.83 5.15 5.94
C LEU A 165 7.07 6.65 5.86
N ILE A 166 6.59 7.27 4.78
CA ILE A 166 6.71 8.71 4.53
C ILE A 166 5.32 9.32 4.57
N HIS A 167 5.20 10.41 5.33
CA HIS A 167 4.08 11.35 5.25
C HIS A 167 4.62 12.72 4.89
N TYR A 168 3.95 13.40 3.98
CA TYR A 168 4.32 14.74 3.59
C TYR A 168 3.11 15.58 3.25
N GLY A 169 3.27 16.87 3.39
CA GLY A 169 2.25 17.81 3.02
C GLY A 169 2.83 19.19 2.76
N PHE A 170 2.09 20.00 2.06
CA PHE A 170 2.39 21.42 1.97
C PHE A 170 1.11 22.22 1.84
N ASN A 171 1.11 23.40 2.44
CA ASN A 171 0.04 24.35 2.32
C ASN A 171 0.54 25.67 1.78
N VAL A 172 -0.34 26.33 1.05
CA VAL A 172 -0.15 27.65 0.51
C VAL A 172 -1.29 28.54 1.00
N GLU A 173 -0.93 29.60 1.67
CA GLU A 173 -1.85 30.66 2.10
C GLU A 173 -1.45 31.94 1.40
N ALA A 174 -2.41 32.67 0.88
CA ALA A 174 -2.17 33.95 0.26
C ALA A 174 -3.32 34.91 0.55
N SER A 175 -3.01 36.18 0.72
CA SER A 175 -4.00 37.23 0.79
C SER A 175 -3.57 38.45 -0.02
N TRP A 176 -4.51 39.03 -0.74
CA TRP A 176 -4.30 40.24 -1.52
C TRP A 176 -5.52 41.15 -1.39
N LYS A 177 -5.31 42.30 -0.71
CA LYS A 177 -6.41 43.22 -0.38
C LYS A 177 -7.53 42.48 0.38
N ASN A 178 -8.64 42.26 -0.32
CA ASN A 178 -9.87 41.65 0.24
C ASN A 178 -10.00 40.16 -0.14
N PHE A 179 -9.11 39.63 -0.98
CA PHE A 179 -9.09 38.23 -1.37
C PHE A 179 -8.18 37.43 -0.44
N ASP A 180 -8.60 36.22 -0.14
CA ASP A 180 -7.80 35.21 0.53
C ASP A 180 -7.87 33.89 -0.22
N PHE A 181 -6.77 33.14 -0.17
CA PHE A 181 -6.57 31.86 -0.82
C PHE A 181 -5.92 30.89 0.15
N TYR A 182 -6.39 29.67 0.16
CA TYR A 182 -5.78 28.56 0.89
C TYR A 182 -5.78 27.31 0.02
N ALA A 183 -4.65 26.58 0.00
CA ALA A 183 -4.57 25.26 -0.59
C ALA A 183 -3.73 24.32 0.28
N LEU A 184 -4.24 23.12 0.53
CA LEU A 184 -3.55 22.08 1.29
C LEU A 184 -3.36 20.85 0.40
N PHE A 185 -2.11 20.42 0.29
CA PHE A 185 -1.72 19.18 -0.34
C PHE A 185 -1.22 18.18 0.70
N GLN A 186 -1.62 16.94 0.57
CA GLN A 186 -1.23 15.86 1.47
C GLN A 186 -0.85 14.63 0.66
N GLY A 187 0.15 13.91 1.12
CA GLY A 187 0.58 12.68 0.48
C GLY A 187 1.25 11.72 1.45
N SER A 188 1.33 10.48 1.02
CA SER A 188 2.08 9.42 1.69
C SER A 188 2.84 8.59 0.67
N ALA A 189 3.94 7.97 1.09
CA ALA A 189 4.77 7.18 0.20
C ALA A 189 5.44 6.01 0.93
N LEU A 190 6.04 5.12 0.15
CA LEU A 190 6.70 3.89 0.60
C LEU A 190 5.75 2.98 1.36
N TYR A 191 4.62 2.67 0.75
CA TYR A 191 3.68 1.65 1.21
C TYR A 191 2.94 1.04 0.03
N THR A 192 2.31 -0.10 0.27
CA THR A 192 1.56 -0.83 -0.75
C THR A 192 0.20 -1.23 -0.22
N VAL A 193 -0.74 -1.40 -1.12
CA VAL A 193 -2.07 -1.95 -0.85
C VAL A 193 -2.20 -3.27 -1.57
N GLN A 194 -2.70 -4.29 -0.87
CA GLN A 194 -3.04 -5.56 -1.47
C GLN A 194 -4.51 -5.57 -1.86
N PHE A 195 -4.76 -6.00 -3.08
CA PHE A 195 -6.09 -6.32 -3.56
C PHE A 195 -6.32 -7.81 -3.37
N ASP A 196 -7.29 -8.16 -2.55
CA ASP A 196 -7.64 -9.54 -2.27
C ASP A 196 -9.07 -9.90 -2.73
N GLU A 197 -9.51 -11.05 -2.39
CA GLU A 197 -10.74 -11.79 -2.72
C GLU A 197 -11.69 -11.14 -3.72
N VAL A 198 -12.38 -10.08 -3.35
CA VAL A 198 -13.46 -9.50 -4.18
C VAL A 198 -12.93 -8.87 -5.47
N TYR A 199 -11.72 -8.30 -5.42
CA TYR A 199 -11.12 -7.57 -6.54
C TYR A 199 -10.09 -8.39 -7.30
N ALA A 200 -9.46 -9.36 -6.65
CA ALA A 200 -8.47 -10.23 -7.24
C ALA A 200 -9.06 -11.51 -7.82
N LYS A 201 -10.18 -11.97 -7.29
CA LYS A 201 -10.83 -13.21 -7.69
C LYS A 201 -12.05 -12.92 -8.58
N MET A 202 -12.07 -13.58 -9.71
CA MET A 202 -13.24 -13.61 -10.60
C MET A 202 -14.28 -14.57 -10.03
N LEU A 203 -15.55 -14.24 -10.23
CA LEU A 203 -16.68 -15.10 -9.82
C LEU A 203 -16.61 -15.54 -8.34
N CYS A 204 -16.12 -14.66 -7.45
CA CYS A 204 -16.11 -14.88 -6.01
C CYS A 204 -17.52 -15.24 -5.48
N PHE A 205 -17.57 -15.86 -4.32
CA PHE A 205 -18.82 -16.23 -3.66
C PHE A 205 -19.73 -17.13 -4.53
N LYS A 206 -19.13 -18.15 -5.16
CA LYS A 206 -19.85 -19.16 -5.97
C LYS A 206 -20.56 -18.61 -7.22
N GLY A 207 -19.92 -17.68 -7.91
CA GLY A 207 -20.41 -17.13 -9.16
C GLY A 207 -20.97 -15.71 -9.06
N GLY A 208 -20.45 -14.93 -8.12
CA GLY A 208 -20.72 -13.49 -8.01
C GLY A 208 -20.21 -12.70 -9.22
N ASN A 209 -20.47 -11.41 -9.20
CA ASN A 209 -20.05 -10.51 -10.28
C ASN A 209 -18.52 -10.39 -10.34
N THR A 210 -18.03 -10.31 -11.56
CA THR A 210 -16.63 -10.08 -11.88
C THR A 210 -16.40 -8.58 -12.15
N PRO A 211 -15.31 -7.97 -11.65
CA PRO A 211 -14.95 -6.61 -12.00
C PRO A 211 -14.79 -6.41 -13.50
N GLU A 212 -15.12 -5.20 -14.00
CA GLU A 212 -15.13 -4.86 -15.42
C GLU A 212 -13.78 -5.05 -16.11
N TYR A 213 -12.67 -4.83 -15.41
CA TYR A 213 -11.33 -4.98 -15.98
C TYR A 213 -11.01 -6.41 -16.44
N PHE A 214 -11.74 -7.45 -15.98
CA PHE A 214 -11.64 -8.81 -16.50
C PHE A 214 -12.30 -9.04 -17.86
N TYR A 215 -12.87 -8.04 -18.50
CA TYR A 215 -13.25 -8.15 -19.90
C TYR A 215 -12.05 -8.41 -20.80
N ASP A 216 -10.91 -7.76 -20.51
CA ASP A 216 -9.64 -8.00 -21.20
C ASP A 216 -8.87 -9.14 -20.52
N ARG A 217 -9.30 -10.35 -20.73
CA ARG A 217 -8.75 -11.57 -20.15
C ARG A 217 -8.32 -12.58 -21.18
N TRP A 218 -7.44 -13.47 -20.80
CA TRP A 218 -7.16 -14.67 -21.57
C TRP A 218 -8.43 -15.52 -21.68
N HIS A 219 -8.74 -16.00 -22.88
CA HIS A 219 -9.92 -16.84 -23.14
C HIS A 219 -9.74 -17.69 -24.39
N LEU A 220 -10.50 -18.77 -24.51
CA LEU A 220 -10.56 -19.57 -25.72
C LEU A 220 -11.29 -18.79 -26.82
N SER A 221 -10.83 -18.91 -28.06
CA SER A 221 -11.49 -18.31 -29.23
C SER A 221 -12.89 -18.86 -29.43
N ASP A 222 -13.12 -20.15 -29.14
CA ASP A 222 -14.43 -20.78 -29.00
C ASP A 222 -14.56 -21.35 -27.57
N PRO A 223 -15.45 -20.80 -26.73
CA PRO A 223 -15.63 -21.25 -25.35
C PRO A 223 -16.24 -22.64 -25.24
N TYR A 224 -16.76 -23.21 -26.32
CA TYR A 224 -17.34 -24.55 -26.37
C TYR A 224 -16.37 -25.62 -26.91
N ASP A 225 -15.20 -25.19 -27.40
CA ASP A 225 -14.14 -26.10 -27.85
C ASP A 225 -12.87 -25.91 -26.99
N ALA A 226 -12.60 -26.87 -26.12
CA ALA A 226 -11.42 -26.86 -25.25
C ALA A 226 -10.08 -26.90 -26.00
N ASN A 227 -10.09 -27.28 -27.29
CA ASN A 227 -8.91 -27.30 -28.13
C ASN A 227 -8.76 -26.05 -29.01
N SER A 228 -9.65 -25.08 -28.88
CA SER A 228 -9.55 -23.84 -29.62
C SER A 228 -8.36 -23.00 -29.14
N GLU A 229 -7.95 -22.06 -29.98
CA GLU A 229 -6.81 -21.18 -29.69
C GLU A 229 -7.07 -20.28 -28.47
N TRP A 230 -6.04 -20.10 -27.63
CA TRP A 230 -6.08 -19.14 -26.54
C TRP A 230 -5.81 -17.73 -27.07
N ILE A 231 -6.74 -16.83 -26.81
CA ILE A 231 -6.62 -15.40 -27.12
C ILE A 231 -6.04 -14.67 -25.91
N PRO A 232 -4.88 -14.00 -26.06
CA PRO A 232 -4.26 -13.24 -24.97
C PRO A 232 -5.09 -12.04 -24.53
N GLY A 233 -5.04 -11.73 -23.23
CA GLY A 233 -5.58 -10.53 -22.61
C GLY A 233 -4.70 -10.04 -21.47
N GLU A 234 -5.05 -8.94 -20.85
CA GLU A 234 -4.31 -8.40 -19.68
C GLU A 234 -4.49 -9.27 -18.43
N TRP A 235 -5.66 -9.92 -18.29
CA TRP A 235 -6.02 -10.69 -17.11
C TRP A 235 -6.09 -12.18 -17.39
N PRO A 236 -5.92 -13.04 -16.35
CA PRO A 236 -6.06 -14.48 -16.54
C PRO A 236 -7.49 -14.91 -16.91
N ALA A 237 -7.64 -16.16 -17.38
CA ALA A 237 -8.91 -16.74 -17.72
C ALA A 237 -9.89 -16.82 -16.55
N ILE A 238 -11.17 -16.53 -16.77
CA ILE A 238 -12.23 -16.68 -15.76
C ILE A 238 -12.43 -18.15 -15.42
N ARG A 239 -12.49 -18.46 -14.15
CA ARG A 239 -12.82 -19.78 -13.61
C ARG A 239 -13.43 -19.66 -12.22
N LEU A 240 -14.06 -20.72 -11.74
CA LEU A 240 -14.63 -20.76 -10.40
C LEU A 240 -13.52 -20.71 -9.35
N GLU A 241 -13.83 -20.19 -8.16
CA GLU A 241 -12.89 -20.02 -7.06
C GLU A 241 -12.13 -21.30 -6.70
N GLN A 242 -12.82 -22.44 -6.72
CA GLN A 242 -12.24 -23.75 -6.43
C GLN A 242 -11.22 -24.24 -7.47
N ASP A 243 -11.27 -23.69 -8.66
CA ASP A 243 -10.41 -24.05 -9.80
C ASP A 243 -9.33 -23.02 -10.06
N MET A 244 -9.19 -22.03 -9.20
CA MET A 244 -8.16 -21.01 -9.33
C MET A 244 -6.77 -21.59 -9.07
N GLY A 245 -5.82 -21.19 -9.90
CA GLY A 245 -4.41 -21.47 -9.72
C GLY A 245 -3.84 -20.83 -8.45
N SER A 246 -2.68 -21.31 -8.04
CA SER A 246 -2.03 -20.89 -6.79
C SER A 246 -1.73 -19.40 -6.71
N PHE A 247 -1.52 -18.70 -7.83
CA PHE A 247 -1.19 -17.28 -7.85
C PHE A 247 -2.32 -16.38 -7.34
N TYR A 248 -3.59 -16.81 -7.40
CA TYR A 248 -4.73 -16.05 -6.87
C TYR A 248 -4.77 -15.97 -5.34
N THR A 249 -4.15 -16.92 -4.67
CA THR A 249 -4.19 -17.00 -3.20
C THR A 249 -2.88 -16.59 -2.56
N ARG A 250 -1.87 -16.23 -3.35
CA ARG A 250 -0.53 -15.93 -2.87
C ARG A 250 -0.21 -14.44 -2.99
N ASP A 251 0.43 -13.90 -1.96
CA ASP A 251 1.04 -12.56 -1.99
C ASP A 251 2.03 -12.47 -3.15
N SER A 252 1.66 -11.74 -4.19
CA SER A 252 2.52 -11.55 -5.36
C SER A 252 2.46 -10.10 -5.84
N GLN A 253 3.41 -9.73 -6.69
CA GLN A 253 3.47 -8.38 -7.26
C GLN A 253 2.26 -8.02 -8.14
N ILE A 254 1.42 -8.99 -8.47
CA ILE A 254 0.21 -8.78 -9.27
C ILE A 254 -0.85 -8.05 -8.46
N TRP A 255 -1.11 -8.55 -7.25
CA TRP A 255 -2.21 -8.08 -6.39
C TRP A 255 -1.78 -7.04 -5.38
N ARG A 256 -0.50 -6.70 -5.32
CA ARG A 256 0.02 -5.66 -4.44
C ARG A 256 0.54 -4.50 -5.28
N LYS A 257 -0.05 -3.32 -5.08
CA LYS A 257 0.25 -2.10 -5.83
C LYS A 257 0.84 -1.03 -4.94
N ASN A 258 1.68 -0.18 -5.54
CA ASN A 258 2.21 1.00 -4.85
C ASN A 258 1.07 1.99 -4.58
N ALA A 259 0.80 2.28 -3.31
CA ALA A 259 -0.26 3.17 -2.89
C ALA A 259 0.21 4.61 -2.62
N SER A 260 1.45 4.95 -2.97
CA SER A 260 1.95 6.33 -2.84
C SER A 260 1.06 7.31 -3.59
N TYR A 261 0.72 8.43 -2.96
CA TYR A 261 -0.16 9.43 -3.55
C TYR A 261 0.20 10.85 -3.14
N LEU A 262 -0.28 11.80 -3.95
CA LEU A 262 -0.38 13.22 -3.63
C LEU A 262 -1.81 13.69 -3.93
N ARG A 263 -2.45 14.34 -2.96
CA ARG A 263 -3.84 14.81 -3.05
C ARG A 263 -3.94 16.29 -2.77
N LEU A 264 -4.70 17.03 -3.59
CA LEU A 264 -5.19 18.34 -3.22
C LEU A 264 -6.36 18.15 -2.24
N LYS A 265 -6.03 18.24 -0.93
CA LYS A 265 -6.94 17.92 0.16
C LYS A 265 -8.01 18.99 0.34
N THR A 266 -7.60 20.24 0.26
CA THR A 266 -8.50 21.40 0.40
C THR A 266 -8.00 22.53 -0.48
N ILE A 267 -8.92 23.23 -1.12
CA ILE A 267 -8.68 24.53 -1.73
C ILE A 267 -9.82 25.46 -1.32
N GLU A 268 -9.52 26.69 -0.99
CA GLU A 268 -10.50 27.70 -0.66
C GLU A 268 -10.10 29.05 -1.24
N ILE A 269 -11.07 29.77 -1.78
CA ILE A 269 -10.92 31.14 -2.24
C ILE A 269 -12.03 31.95 -1.58
N GLY A 270 -11.65 33.01 -0.86
CA GLY A 270 -12.54 33.89 -0.14
C GLY A 270 -12.43 35.34 -0.58
N TYR A 271 -13.51 36.09 -0.41
CA TYR A 271 -13.56 37.53 -0.55
C TYR A 271 -14.27 38.15 0.64
N THR A 272 -13.58 39.05 1.35
CA THR A 272 -14.14 39.80 2.47
C THR A 272 -14.51 41.19 2.02
N PHE A 273 -15.78 41.56 2.15
CA PHE A 273 -16.27 42.89 1.76
C PHE A 273 -15.67 43.97 2.63
N SER A 274 -15.45 45.16 2.02
CA SER A 274 -14.83 46.25 2.75
C SER A 274 -15.70 46.73 3.94
N PRO A 275 -15.09 47.04 5.09
CA PRO A 275 -15.85 47.50 6.25
C PRO A 275 -16.71 48.74 5.97
N ARG A 276 -16.28 49.63 5.08
CA ARG A 276 -17.03 50.82 4.68
C ARG A 276 -18.35 50.49 4.00
N LEU A 277 -18.38 49.46 3.14
CA LEU A 277 -19.58 49.01 2.46
C LEU A 277 -20.53 48.32 3.45
N MET A 278 -19.99 47.46 4.30
CA MET A 278 -20.76 46.70 5.28
C MET A 278 -21.42 47.61 6.32
N HIS A 279 -20.73 48.61 6.78
CA HIS A 279 -21.26 49.59 7.72
C HIS A 279 -22.47 50.36 7.15
N LYS A 280 -22.44 50.69 5.83
CA LYS A 280 -23.58 51.31 5.15
C LYS A 280 -24.81 50.42 5.09
N LEU A 281 -24.61 49.11 5.10
CA LEU A 281 -25.67 48.11 5.07
C LEU A 281 -26.11 47.65 6.46
N GLY A 282 -25.54 48.22 7.53
CA GLY A 282 -25.82 47.81 8.91
C GLY A 282 -25.28 46.40 9.27
N ILE A 283 -24.31 45.91 8.48
CA ILE A 283 -23.68 44.57 8.65
C ILE A 283 -22.28 44.75 9.23
N GLY A 284 -21.90 43.98 10.24
CA GLY A 284 -20.59 44.08 10.88
C GLY A 284 -19.46 43.62 9.95
N SER A 285 -19.59 42.45 9.34
CA SER A 285 -18.67 41.91 8.34
C SER A 285 -19.38 40.87 7.46
N LEU A 286 -18.93 40.74 6.23
CA LEU A 286 -19.40 39.71 5.30
C LEU A 286 -18.19 39.14 4.54
N ARG A 287 -18.00 37.80 4.57
CA ARG A 287 -17.08 37.07 3.74
C ARG A 287 -17.85 36.01 2.93
N ILE A 288 -17.63 35.99 1.65
CA ILE A 288 -18.12 34.92 0.76
C ILE A 288 -16.92 34.10 0.34
N TYR A 289 -17.07 32.78 0.38
CA TYR A 289 -15.99 31.88 -0.04
C TYR A 289 -16.56 30.68 -0.81
N ALA A 290 -15.68 30.07 -1.62
CA ALA A 290 -15.91 28.79 -2.24
C ALA A 290 -14.79 27.86 -1.82
N ASN A 291 -15.12 26.63 -1.45
CA ASN A 291 -14.13 25.61 -1.13
C ASN A 291 -14.41 24.31 -1.87
N GLY A 292 -13.36 23.51 -1.99
CA GLY A 292 -13.42 22.16 -2.54
C GLY A 292 -12.48 21.24 -1.79
N ASN A 293 -12.87 19.99 -1.60
CA ASN A 293 -12.07 18.98 -0.92
C ASN A 293 -11.82 17.80 -1.86
N ASN A 294 -10.60 17.20 -1.75
CA ASN A 294 -10.19 16.02 -2.50
C ASN A 294 -10.38 16.16 -4.02
N LEU A 295 -10.14 17.35 -4.59
CA LEU A 295 -10.46 17.64 -5.99
C LEU A 295 -9.67 16.81 -7.00
N PHE A 296 -8.42 16.47 -6.66
CA PHE A 296 -7.67 15.52 -7.45
C PHE A 296 -6.66 14.74 -6.60
N THR A 297 -6.33 13.54 -7.09
CA THR A 297 -5.33 12.67 -6.49
C THR A 297 -4.44 12.12 -7.60
N VAL A 298 -3.13 12.20 -7.40
CA VAL A 298 -2.10 11.57 -8.24
C VAL A 298 -1.62 10.32 -7.53
N CYS A 299 -1.86 9.15 -8.09
CA CYS A 299 -1.44 7.85 -7.58
C CYS A 299 -1.47 6.83 -8.72
N ASP A 300 -1.11 5.58 -8.44
CA ASP A 300 -1.30 4.48 -9.38
C ASP A 300 -2.78 4.43 -9.86
N PRO A 301 -3.03 4.31 -11.18
CA PRO A 301 -4.40 4.31 -11.74
C PRO A 301 -5.29 3.22 -11.14
N PHE A 302 -4.74 2.04 -10.85
CA PHE A 302 -5.47 0.94 -10.25
C PHE A 302 -5.88 1.25 -8.80
N VAL A 303 -4.96 1.85 -8.02
CA VAL A 303 -5.22 2.27 -6.63
C VAL A 303 -6.21 3.43 -6.55
N LYS A 304 -6.23 4.31 -7.55
CA LYS A 304 -7.12 5.47 -7.58
C LYS A 304 -8.60 5.11 -7.46
N ALA A 305 -9.00 3.95 -8.01
CA ALA A 305 -10.38 3.48 -7.94
C ALA A 305 -10.83 3.11 -6.52
N PHE A 306 -9.90 2.88 -5.59
CA PHE A 306 -10.14 2.37 -4.24
C PHE A 306 -9.77 3.34 -3.12
N ASP A 307 -9.36 4.54 -3.43
CA ASP A 307 -8.85 5.57 -2.51
C ASP A 307 -7.52 5.18 -1.80
N PRO A 308 -6.38 5.78 -2.18
CA PRO A 308 -5.08 5.45 -1.62
C PRO A 308 -4.92 5.79 -0.11
N GLU A 309 -5.79 6.63 0.48
CA GLU A 309 -5.75 6.91 1.91
C GLU A 309 -6.29 5.77 2.78
N LYS A 310 -6.93 4.76 2.18
CA LYS A 310 -7.47 3.63 2.92
C LYS A 310 -6.40 2.67 3.39
N ILE A 311 -6.62 2.11 4.56
CA ILE A 311 -5.77 1.08 5.14
C ILE A 311 -6.09 -0.25 4.46
N GLU A 312 -5.07 -1.10 4.30
CA GLU A 312 -5.20 -2.48 3.83
C GLU A 312 -6.32 -3.22 4.60
N GLY A 313 -7.25 -3.84 3.88
CA GLY A 313 -8.41 -4.53 4.43
C GLY A 313 -9.71 -3.72 4.48
N ASP A 314 -9.68 -2.41 4.26
CA ASP A 314 -10.88 -1.57 4.19
C ASP A 314 -11.22 -1.22 2.73
N TYR A 315 -11.73 -2.22 2.03
CA TYR A 315 -12.05 -2.15 0.58
C TYR A 315 -13.46 -1.64 0.27
N SER A 316 -14.17 -1.07 1.22
CA SER A 316 -15.42 -0.42 0.88
C SER A 316 -15.11 0.70 -0.12
N ALA A 317 -15.79 0.69 -1.26
CA ALA A 317 -15.65 1.74 -2.26
C ALA A 317 -15.79 3.11 -1.58
N GLY A 318 -14.70 3.91 -1.62
CA GLY A 318 -14.78 5.26 -1.11
C GLY A 318 -15.77 6.03 -1.95
N LEU A 319 -16.73 6.64 -1.32
CA LEU A 319 -17.47 7.72 -1.93
C LEU A 319 -16.48 8.87 -2.07
N ASN A 320 -16.04 9.14 -3.29
CA ASN A 320 -15.33 10.36 -3.64
C ASN A 320 -16.30 11.51 -3.75
#